data_ea73403f4c5c3480b2f20b0add574a91
#
_entry.id   ea73403f4c5c3480b2f20b0add574a91
#
_cell.length_a   1.000
_cell.length_b   1.000
_cell.length_c   1.000
_cell.angle_alpha   90.00
_cell.angle_beta   90.00
_cell.angle_gamma   90.00
#
_symmetry.space_group_name_H-M   'P 1'
#
loop_
_entity.id
_entity.type
_entity.pdbx_description
1 polymer ?
#
loop_
_entity_poly.entity_id
_entity_poly.type
_entity_poly.pdbx_seq_one_letter_code
_entity_poly.pdbx_strand_id
1 'polypeptide(L)'
;MENLPVISIVDDDESVREATKSLVRSLGYKALTFESAEEFLESAQMMATTCLITDVQMPGLSGVELQDRLIADGHNMPTIFVSAFPDERLERKVLQSGAIGYLRKPFKEDHFI
;
A
#
# COMPACT_ATOMS: atom_id res chain seq x y z
N MET A 1 -1.68 -0.73 27.31
CA MET A 1 -0.79 -0.84 26.16
C MET A 1 -1.47 -0.32 24.91
N GLU A 2 -0.82 0.56 24.23
CA GLU A 2 -1.40 1.14 23.03
C GLU A 2 -1.16 0.30 21.82
N ASN A 3 -2.17 0.22 20.98
CA ASN A 3 -2.06 -0.46 19.71
C ASN A 3 -1.70 0.57 18.65
N LEU A 4 -0.46 0.54 18.17
CA LEU A 4 -0.06 1.41 17.09
C LEU A 4 -0.75 0.99 15.80
N PRO A 5 -1.14 1.96 14.96
CA PRO A 5 -1.63 1.60 13.63
C PRO A 5 -0.57 0.81 12.87
N VAL A 6 -1.04 -0.17 12.10
CA VAL A 6 -0.18 -1.03 11.31
C VAL A 6 -0.30 -0.63 9.85
N ILE A 7 0.80 -0.20 9.27
CA ILE A 7 0.86 0.16 7.85
C ILE A 7 1.55 -0.97 7.12
N SER A 8 0.84 -1.61 6.23
CA SER A 8 1.40 -2.68 5.39
C SER A 8 1.84 -2.09 4.06
N ILE A 9 3.05 -2.44 3.64
CA ILE A 9 3.68 -1.90 2.44
C ILE A 9 3.91 -3.05 1.47
N VAL A 10 3.31 -2.98 0.29
CA VAL A 10 3.44 -4.00 -0.74
C VAL A 10 4.13 -3.38 -1.94
N ASP A 11 5.34 -3.83 -2.25
CA ASP A 11 6.12 -3.31 -3.35
C ASP A 11 7.19 -4.34 -3.72
N ASP A 12 7.33 -4.63 -5.01
CA ASP A 12 8.32 -5.59 -5.46
C ASP A 12 9.74 -5.01 -5.52
N ASP A 13 9.87 -3.69 -5.41
CA ASP A 13 11.17 -3.02 -5.40
C ASP A 13 11.67 -2.88 -3.96
N GLU A 14 12.75 -3.58 -3.65
CA GLU A 14 13.29 -3.59 -2.29
C GLU A 14 13.68 -2.20 -1.80
N SER A 15 14.31 -1.39 -2.67
CA SER A 15 14.73 -0.04 -2.29
C SER A 15 13.55 0.83 -1.89
N VAL A 16 12.48 0.78 -2.68
CA VAL A 16 11.28 1.55 -2.39
C VAL A 16 10.61 1.02 -1.12
N ARG A 17 10.55 -0.30 -0.99
CA ARG A 17 9.93 -0.94 0.16
C ARG A 17 10.64 -0.53 1.46
N GLU A 18 11.97 -0.55 1.46
CA GLU A 18 12.74 -0.19 2.65
C GLU A 18 12.67 1.30 2.95
N ALA A 19 12.68 2.15 1.93
CA ALA A 19 12.55 3.59 2.13
C ALA A 19 11.18 3.93 2.71
N THR A 20 10.13 3.31 2.19
CA THR A 20 8.77 3.54 2.69
C THR A 20 8.63 3.05 4.12
N LYS A 21 9.21 1.91 4.42
CA LYS A 21 9.20 1.36 5.78
C LYS A 21 9.86 2.33 6.76
N SER A 22 11.03 2.86 6.40
CA SER A 22 11.74 3.81 7.27
C SER A 22 10.92 5.06 7.52
N LEU A 23 10.28 5.57 6.47
CA LEU A 23 9.44 6.76 6.60
C LEU A 23 8.26 6.50 7.52
N VAL A 24 7.56 5.39 7.32
CA VAL A 24 6.39 5.03 8.12
C VAL A 24 6.77 4.91 9.60
N ARG A 25 7.90 4.26 9.86
CA ARG A 25 8.38 4.10 11.24
C ARG A 25 8.76 5.44 11.86
N SER A 26 9.35 6.34 11.08
CA SER A 26 9.72 7.65 11.59
C SER A 26 8.50 8.48 11.98
N LEU A 27 7.35 8.18 11.42
CA LEU A 27 6.10 8.85 11.75
C LEU A 27 5.38 8.23 12.95
N GLY A 28 5.96 7.20 13.54
CA GLY A 28 5.42 6.60 14.76
C GLY A 28 4.51 5.40 14.53
N TYR A 29 4.46 4.86 13.31
CA TYR A 29 3.60 3.73 13.01
C TYR A 29 4.39 2.44 12.92
N LYS A 30 3.69 1.32 13.06
CA LYS A 30 4.27 0.01 12.84
C LYS A 30 4.23 -0.28 11.34
N ALA A 31 5.33 -0.77 10.79
CA ALA A 31 5.42 -1.04 9.36
C ALA A 31 5.68 -2.52 9.10
N LEU A 32 4.88 -3.11 8.20
CA LEU A 32 5.07 -4.47 7.72
C LEU A 32 5.32 -4.40 6.22
N THR A 33 6.22 -5.21 5.72
CA THR A 33 6.59 -5.17 4.30
C THR A 33 6.32 -6.50 3.63
N PHE A 34 5.91 -6.43 2.37
CA PHE A 34 5.60 -7.60 1.55
C PHE A 34 6.14 -7.37 0.14
N GLU A 35 6.65 -8.42 -0.47
CA GLU A 35 7.26 -8.31 -1.80
C GLU A 35 6.23 -8.43 -2.92
N SER A 36 5.04 -8.94 -2.62
CA SER A 36 4.00 -9.14 -3.61
C SER A 36 2.62 -9.03 -2.98
N ALA A 37 1.63 -8.83 -3.82
CA ALA A 37 0.24 -8.81 -3.38
C ALA A 37 -0.17 -10.17 -2.84
N GLU A 38 0.32 -11.23 -3.49
CA GLU A 38 0.02 -12.60 -3.06
C GLU A 38 0.54 -12.85 -1.64
N GLU A 39 1.78 -12.41 -1.36
CA GLU A 39 2.35 -12.57 -0.04
C GLU A 39 1.50 -11.86 1.02
N PHE A 40 1.05 -10.65 0.71
CA PHE A 40 0.21 -9.89 1.62
C PHE A 40 -1.12 -10.62 1.88
N LEU A 41 -1.76 -11.10 0.81
CA LEU A 41 -3.06 -11.77 0.95
C LEU A 41 -2.97 -13.06 1.76
N GLU A 42 -1.83 -13.74 1.70
CA GLU A 42 -1.62 -14.98 2.42
C GLU A 42 -1.14 -14.77 3.85
N SER A 43 -0.80 -13.53 4.19
CA SER A 43 -0.24 -13.24 5.50
C SER A 43 -1.33 -13.23 6.58
N ALA A 44 -1.01 -13.83 7.73
CA ALA A 44 -1.90 -13.74 8.88
C ALA A 44 -2.06 -12.30 9.37
N GLN A 45 -1.16 -11.40 8.95
CA GLN A 45 -1.16 -10.02 9.42
C GLN A 45 -1.98 -9.09 8.54
N MET A 46 -2.52 -9.61 7.43
CA MET A 46 -3.37 -8.81 6.56
C MET A 46 -4.55 -8.23 7.33
N MET A 47 -5.18 -9.03 8.18
CA MET A 47 -6.35 -8.60 8.94
C MET A 47 -6.02 -7.55 9.99
N ALA A 48 -4.76 -7.45 10.41
CA ALA A 48 -4.33 -6.46 11.38
C ALA A 48 -3.93 -5.13 10.74
N THR A 49 -3.96 -5.05 9.41
CA THR A 49 -3.51 -3.88 8.68
C THR A 49 -4.51 -2.74 8.82
N THR A 50 -4.03 -1.59 9.30
CA THR A 50 -4.84 -0.39 9.43
C THR A 50 -4.89 0.40 8.13
N CYS A 51 -3.77 0.41 7.40
CA CYS A 51 -3.67 1.13 6.13
C CYS A 51 -2.70 0.38 5.24
N LEU A 52 -3.01 0.32 3.96
CA LEU A 52 -2.19 -0.38 2.96
C LEU A 52 -1.56 0.64 2.03
N ILE A 53 -0.24 0.52 1.81
CA ILE A 53 0.46 1.27 0.78
C ILE A 53 0.93 0.25 -0.24
N THR A 54 0.48 0.35 -1.48
CA THR A 54 0.82 -0.64 -2.50
C THR A 54 1.25 0.00 -3.80
N ASP A 55 2.23 -0.61 -4.45
CA ASP A 55 2.60 -0.27 -5.82
C ASP A 55 1.43 -0.64 -6.74
N VAL A 56 1.26 0.13 -7.80
CA VAL A 56 0.23 -0.13 -8.80
C VAL A 56 0.62 -1.34 -9.66
N GLN A 57 1.88 -1.39 -10.10
CA GLN A 57 2.33 -2.43 -11.02
C GLN A 57 3.36 -3.34 -10.37
N MET A 58 3.03 -4.61 -10.31
CA MET A 58 3.90 -5.63 -9.74
C MET A 58 3.73 -6.92 -10.54
N PRO A 59 4.77 -7.78 -10.59
CA PRO A 59 4.60 -9.10 -11.20
C PRO A 59 3.51 -9.89 -10.48
N GLY A 60 2.75 -10.66 -11.21
CA GLY A 60 1.63 -11.39 -10.66
C GLY A 60 0.45 -10.46 -10.47
N LEU A 61 -0.14 -10.46 -9.27
CA LEU A 61 -1.26 -9.57 -8.98
C LEU A 61 -0.78 -8.13 -8.90
N SER A 62 -1.43 -7.24 -9.65
CA SER A 62 -1.12 -5.81 -9.56
C SER A 62 -1.77 -5.21 -8.32
N GLY A 63 -1.36 -3.96 -7.98
CA GLY A 63 -1.98 -3.27 -6.85
C GLY A 63 -3.46 -3.01 -7.07
N VAL A 64 -3.85 -2.75 -8.32
CA VAL A 64 -5.27 -2.53 -8.63
C VAL A 64 -6.06 -3.82 -8.43
N GLU A 65 -5.52 -4.95 -8.88
CA GLU A 65 -6.15 -6.24 -8.65
C GLU A 65 -6.21 -6.60 -7.18
N LEU A 66 -5.18 -6.23 -6.42
CA LEU A 66 -5.18 -6.41 -4.98
C LEU A 66 -6.33 -5.64 -4.33
N GLN A 67 -6.52 -4.39 -4.73
CA GLN A 67 -7.63 -3.59 -4.23
C GLN A 67 -8.97 -4.25 -4.53
N ASP A 68 -9.16 -4.68 -5.78
CA ASP A 68 -10.40 -5.35 -6.18
C ASP A 68 -10.66 -6.60 -5.34
N ARG A 69 -9.60 -7.36 -5.08
CA ARG A 69 -9.70 -8.58 -4.29
C ARG A 69 -10.09 -8.29 -2.84
N LEU A 70 -9.47 -7.27 -2.25
CA LEU A 70 -9.78 -6.89 -0.88
C LEU A 70 -11.23 -6.42 -0.74
N ILE A 71 -11.68 -5.62 -1.70
CA ILE A 71 -13.07 -5.14 -1.70
C ILE A 71 -14.03 -6.32 -1.84
N ALA A 72 -13.75 -7.24 -2.76
CA ALA A 72 -14.61 -8.40 -2.98
C ALA A 72 -14.71 -9.27 -1.73
N ASP A 73 -13.64 -9.32 -0.94
CA ASP A 73 -13.59 -10.12 0.27
C ASP A 73 -14.11 -9.37 1.51
N GLY A 74 -14.61 -8.15 1.32
CA GLY A 74 -15.20 -7.38 2.42
C GLY A 74 -14.19 -6.63 3.29
N HIS A 75 -12.94 -6.49 2.83
CA HIS A 75 -11.91 -5.77 3.57
C HIS A 75 -11.92 -4.30 3.15
N ASN A 76 -12.07 -3.42 4.11
CA ASN A 76 -12.24 -1.98 3.85
C ASN A 76 -11.08 -1.14 4.35
N MET A 77 -9.88 -1.69 4.41
CA MET A 77 -8.74 -0.92 4.88
C MET A 77 -8.42 0.22 3.91
N PRO A 78 -8.11 1.42 4.41
CA PRO A 78 -7.68 2.52 3.56
C PRO A 78 -6.44 2.13 2.77
N THR A 79 -6.40 2.51 1.49
CA THR A 79 -5.32 2.11 0.60
C THR A 79 -4.74 3.33 -0.10
N ILE A 80 -3.41 3.43 -0.09
CA ILE A 80 -2.65 4.46 -0.81
C ILE A 80 -1.86 3.74 -1.89
N PHE A 81 -1.98 4.24 -3.13
CA PHE A 81 -1.22 3.69 -4.24
C PHE A 81 0.00 4.52 -4.54
N VAL A 82 1.09 3.88 -4.94
CA VAL A 82 2.29 4.56 -5.42
C VAL A 82 2.62 4.03 -6.80
N SER A 83 3.09 4.90 -7.69
CA SER A 83 3.36 4.51 -9.06
C SER A 83 4.57 5.25 -9.62
N ALA A 84 5.44 4.51 -10.32
CA ALA A 84 6.54 5.10 -11.05
C ALA A 84 6.07 5.72 -12.38
N PHE A 85 4.94 5.22 -12.89
CA PHE A 85 4.39 5.64 -14.19
C PHE A 85 2.94 6.07 -13.97
N PRO A 86 2.70 7.33 -13.57
CA PRO A 86 1.35 7.77 -13.25
C PRO A 86 0.44 7.68 -14.47
N ASP A 87 -0.79 7.24 -14.21
CA ASP A 87 -1.81 7.04 -15.22
C ASP A 87 -3.11 7.60 -14.64
N GLU A 88 -3.64 8.64 -15.27
CA GLU A 88 -4.83 9.32 -14.78
C GLU A 88 -6.07 8.42 -14.75
N ARG A 89 -6.16 7.46 -15.66
CA ARG A 89 -7.29 6.54 -15.67
C ARG A 89 -7.24 5.61 -14.47
N LEU A 90 -6.06 5.09 -14.17
CA LEU A 90 -5.87 4.22 -13.01
C LEU A 90 -6.08 4.99 -11.73
N GLU A 91 -5.57 6.21 -11.68
CA GLU A 91 -5.75 7.06 -10.50
C GLU A 91 -7.23 7.26 -10.20
N ARG A 92 -8.01 7.63 -11.22
CA ARG A 92 -9.45 7.81 -11.05
C ARG A 92 -10.13 6.52 -10.62
N LYS A 93 -9.75 5.41 -11.26
CA LYS A 93 -10.35 4.12 -10.96
C LYS A 93 -10.15 3.74 -9.49
N VAL A 94 -8.90 3.82 -9.00
CA VAL A 94 -8.62 3.40 -7.64
C VAL A 94 -9.23 4.35 -6.61
N LEU A 95 -9.27 5.65 -6.92
CA LEU A 95 -9.90 6.61 -6.01
C LEU A 95 -11.41 6.40 -5.95
N GLN A 96 -12.04 6.13 -7.08
CA GLN A 96 -13.46 5.82 -7.11
C GLN A 96 -13.78 4.53 -6.39
N SER A 97 -12.84 3.61 -6.34
CA SER A 97 -13.00 2.35 -5.62
C SER A 97 -12.67 2.46 -4.14
N GLY A 98 -12.32 3.66 -3.66
CA GLY A 98 -12.13 3.90 -2.24
C GLY A 98 -10.71 4.15 -1.78
N ALA A 99 -9.73 4.21 -2.70
CA ALA A 99 -8.36 4.55 -2.32
C ALA A 99 -8.33 5.97 -1.76
N ILE A 100 -7.49 6.20 -0.76
CA ILE A 100 -7.40 7.51 -0.13
C ILE A 100 -6.24 8.34 -0.68
N GLY A 101 -5.39 7.76 -1.52
CA GLY A 101 -4.31 8.52 -2.11
C GLY A 101 -3.66 7.79 -3.27
N TYR A 102 -2.95 8.55 -4.09
CA TYR A 102 -2.23 8.04 -5.24
C TYR A 102 -0.99 8.90 -5.40
N LEU A 103 0.18 8.33 -5.12
CA LEU A 103 1.44 9.07 -5.09
C LEU A 103 2.36 8.62 -6.21
N ARG A 104 3.19 9.55 -6.67
CA ARG A 104 4.17 9.28 -7.73
C ARG A 104 5.51 8.92 -7.12
N LYS A 105 6.16 7.89 -7.64
CA LYS A 105 7.54 7.56 -7.28
C LYS A 105 8.53 8.38 -8.10
N PRO A 106 9.71 8.69 -7.59
CA PRO A 106 10.08 8.60 -6.18
C PRO A 106 9.38 9.68 -5.37
N PHE A 107 9.10 9.41 -4.10
CA PHE A 107 8.45 10.39 -3.25
C PHE A 107 9.37 10.77 -2.10
N LYS A 108 9.14 11.95 -1.55
CA LYS A 108 9.89 12.47 -0.43
C LYS A 108 9.03 12.43 0.82
N GLU A 109 9.69 12.60 1.98
CA GLU A 109 8.98 12.56 3.25
C GLU A 109 7.81 13.52 3.31
N ASP A 110 7.95 14.71 2.74
CA ASP A 110 6.92 15.72 2.80
C ASP A 110 5.65 15.34 2.05
N HIS A 111 5.69 14.33 1.20
CA HIS A 111 4.49 13.86 0.51
C HIS A 111 3.51 13.16 1.46
N PHE A 112 3.98 12.73 2.63
CA PHE A 112 3.17 11.99 3.60
C PHE A 112 2.71 12.85 4.77
N ILE A 113 3.15 14.08 4.80
CA ILE A 113 2.82 15.02 5.89
C ILE A 113 1.72 16.02 5.46
#